data_42b7d8b2368b8607d847aa4a9cbd2d8a
#
_entry.id   42b7d8b2368b8607d847aa4a9cbd2d8a
#
_cell.length_a   1.000
_cell.length_b   1.000
_cell.length_c   1.000
_cell.angle_alpha   90.00
_cell.angle_beta   90.00
_cell.angle_gamma   90.00
#
_symmetry.space_group_name_H-M   'P 1'
#
loop_
_entity.id
_entity.type
_entity.pdbx_description
1 polymer ?
#
loop_
_entity_poly.entity_id
_entity_poly.type
_entity_poly.pdbx_seq_one_letter_code
_entity_poly.pdbx_strand_id
1 'polypeptide(L)'
;MQVSVIVIAHNNFDNLQNILTILNHNSFRFYIHIDKRVKLAPVMQQLASASNKNIYFLPKRSAVSWGGFSLVDVTLRLIDHALQEKFDYLMLLSSQHLPLRSAHDILAFLEKNHGKEFLSYNPLPCANWEGGGGLDRLEYYWFLDDLGYAESCNLVAAQKNMNMKRVLPGQLTPYGGSQWWILTYDCVRGMRKFISNNRAYSDFFKKTIIPDETFFHTLIMNSDFSEDVINDDQLYVDWNKGPDFPRVLTMDDWDAIKASEKLFARKFSSATDANIINTIMRNLSG
;
A
#
# COMPACT_ATOMS: atom_id res chain seq x y z
N MET A 1 3.49 -15.18 17.04
CA MET A 1 3.08 -13.98 16.28
C MET A 1 2.18 -14.36 15.13
N GLN A 2 1.12 -13.59 14.86
CA GLN A 2 0.22 -13.74 13.71
C GLN A 2 0.30 -12.48 12.84
N VAL A 3 0.50 -12.63 11.54
CA VAL A 3 0.63 -11.54 10.58
C VAL A 3 -0.47 -11.65 9.54
N SER A 4 -1.26 -10.60 9.38
CA SER A 4 -2.21 -10.46 8.29
C SER A 4 -1.56 -9.68 7.14
N VAL A 5 -1.74 -10.15 5.91
CA VAL A 5 -1.24 -9.49 4.70
C VAL A 5 -2.43 -9.14 3.83
N ILE A 6 -2.66 -7.86 3.59
CA ILE A 6 -3.66 -7.40 2.64
C ILE A 6 -2.99 -7.11 1.30
N VAL A 7 -3.54 -7.66 0.21
CA VAL A 7 -2.96 -7.55 -1.13
C VAL A 7 -3.97 -6.98 -2.11
N ILE A 8 -3.57 -5.92 -2.82
CA ILE A 8 -4.36 -5.34 -3.91
C ILE A 8 -3.70 -5.72 -5.24
N ALA A 9 -4.41 -6.47 -6.07
CA ALA A 9 -3.89 -7.04 -7.31
C ALA A 9 -4.76 -6.73 -8.53
N HIS A 10 -4.12 -6.35 -9.64
CA HIS A 10 -4.75 -6.14 -10.94
C HIS A 10 -3.97 -6.76 -12.10
N ASN A 11 -2.70 -7.14 -11.87
CA ASN A 11 -1.79 -7.77 -12.82
C ASN A 11 -0.73 -8.61 -12.07
N ASN A 12 0.29 -9.11 -12.77
CA ASN A 12 1.45 -9.82 -12.18
C ASN A 12 1.05 -10.91 -11.17
N PHE A 13 0.11 -11.79 -11.54
CA PHE A 13 -0.41 -12.83 -10.65
C PHE A 13 0.60 -13.94 -10.36
N ASP A 14 1.64 -14.07 -11.19
CA ASP A 14 2.83 -14.88 -10.92
C ASP A 14 3.59 -14.37 -9.69
N ASN A 15 3.80 -13.05 -9.56
CA ASN A 15 4.38 -12.47 -8.35
C ASN A 15 3.47 -12.66 -7.14
N LEU A 16 2.15 -12.53 -7.29
CA LEU A 16 1.23 -12.82 -6.20
C LEU A 16 1.38 -14.28 -5.74
N GLN A 17 1.50 -15.23 -6.67
CA GLN A 17 1.76 -16.63 -6.35
C GLN A 17 3.10 -16.80 -5.62
N ASN A 18 4.15 -16.09 -6.05
CA ASN A 18 5.46 -16.10 -5.40
C ASN A 18 5.39 -15.57 -3.97
N ILE A 19 4.67 -14.46 -3.72
CA ILE A 19 4.43 -13.95 -2.36
C ILE A 19 3.78 -15.03 -1.48
N LEU A 20 2.72 -15.66 -1.99
CA LEU A 20 1.99 -16.71 -1.26
C LEU A 20 2.86 -17.95 -1.00
N THR A 21 3.81 -18.25 -1.88
CA THR A 21 4.75 -19.37 -1.74
C THR A 21 5.84 -19.07 -0.72
N ILE A 22 6.49 -17.90 -0.81
CA ILE A 22 7.58 -17.49 0.11
C ILE A 22 7.04 -17.36 1.54
N LEU A 23 5.86 -16.75 1.69
CA LEU A 23 5.23 -16.50 2.99
C LEU A 23 4.26 -17.63 3.39
N ASN A 24 4.41 -18.85 2.82
CA ASN A 24 3.60 -20.01 3.19
C ASN A 24 3.99 -20.54 4.56
N HIS A 25 3.49 -19.88 5.60
CA HIS A 25 3.73 -20.25 7.00
C HIS A 25 2.45 -20.04 7.81
N ASN A 26 2.20 -20.85 8.83
CA ASN A 26 0.97 -20.81 9.64
C ASN A 26 0.71 -19.47 10.33
N SER A 27 1.74 -18.66 10.49
CA SER A 27 1.63 -17.30 11.06
C SER A 27 1.13 -16.26 10.08
N PHE A 28 1.01 -16.56 8.79
CA PHE A 28 0.54 -15.60 7.79
C PHE A 28 -0.87 -15.92 7.32
N ARG A 29 -1.71 -14.87 7.22
CA ARG A 29 -3.04 -14.89 6.61
C ARG A 29 -3.12 -13.84 5.52
N PHE A 30 -3.69 -14.16 4.37
CA PHE A 30 -3.77 -13.29 3.22
C PHE A 30 -5.20 -12.90 2.92
N TYR A 31 -5.45 -11.60 2.82
CA TYR A 31 -6.72 -11.02 2.41
C TYR A 31 -6.51 -10.30 1.08
N ILE A 32 -7.12 -10.80 0.01
CA ILE A 32 -6.76 -10.42 -1.35
C ILE A 32 -7.94 -9.77 -2.06
N HIS A 33 -7.71 -8.61 -2.64
CA HIS A 33 -8.60 -7.99 -3.61
C HIS A 33 -8.03 -8.17 -5.01
N ILE A 34 -8.82 -8.77 -5.92
CA ILE A 34 -8.55 -8.80 -7.35
C ILE A 34 -9.43 -7.75 -8.02
N ASP A 35 -8.84 -6.81 -8.76
CA ASP A 35 -9.58 -5.76 -9.45
C ASP A 35 -10.74 -6.33 -10.28
N LYS A 36 -11.91 -5.67 -10.23
CA LYS A 36 -13.14 -6.15 -10.87
C LYS A 36 -13.00 -6.35 -12.39
N ARG A 37 -12.13 -5.56 -13.04
CA ARG A 37 -11.88 -5.63 -14.49
C ARG A 37 -11.10 -6.88 -14.90
N VAL A 38 -10.45 -7.56 -13.97
CA VAL A 38 -9.69 -8.80 -14.22
C VAL A 38 -10.65 -10.00 -14.36
N LYS A 39 -10.42 -10.85 -15.36
CA LYS A 39 -11.09 -12.16 -15.47
C LYS A 39 -10.62 -13.06 -14.33
N LEU A 40 -11.54 -13.45 -13.43
CA LEU A 40 -11.18 -14.13 -12.19
C LEU A 40 -10.75 -15.59 -12.38
N ALA A 41 -11.42 -16.34 -13.28
CA ALA A 41 -11.20 -17.77 -13.40
C ALA A 41 -9.73 -18.17 -13.71
N PRO A 42 -9.01 -17.53 -14.67
CA PRO A 42 -7.59 -17.82 -14.88
C PRO A 42 -6.71 -17.55 -13.66
N VAL A 43 -7.00 -16.46 -12.94
CA VAL A 43 -6.25 -16.09 -11.73
C VAL A 43 -6.46 -17.12 -10.63
N MET A 44 -7.69 -17.53 -10.38
CA MET A 44 -8.00 -18.55 -9.37
C MET A 44 -7.35 -19.90 -9.71
N GLN A 45 -7.33 -20.29 -11.00
CA GLN A 45 -6.65 -21.49 -11.44
C GLN A 45 -5.13 -21.42 -11.19
N GLN A 46 -4.51 -20.28 -11.47
CA GLN A 46 -3.10 -20.05 -11.23
C GLN A 46 -2.77 -20.11 -9.73
N LEU A 47 -3.55 -19.41 -8.89
CA LEU A 47 -3.33 -19.36 -7.45
C LEU A 47 -3.69 -20.66 -6.71
N ALA A 48 -4.47 -21.54 -7.30
CA ALA A 48 -4.81 -22.85 -6.71
C ALA A 48 -3.59 -23.75 -6.49
N SER A 49 -2.48 -23.52 -7.21
CA SER A 49 -1.22 -24.24 -7.02
C SER A 49 -0.41 -23.74 -5.80
N ALA A 50 -0.74 -22.56 -5.25
CA ALA A 50 -0.17 -22.11 -3.99
C ALA A 50 -0.78 -22.96 -2.86
N SER A 51 0.05 -23.78 -2.20
CA SER A 51 -0.38 -24.70 -1.14
C SER A 51 -0.81 -24.03 0.16
N ASN A 52 -1.04 -22.72 0.14
CA ASN A 52 -1.38 -21.91 1.31
C ASN A 52 -2.90 -22.01 1.59
N LYS A 53 -3.27 -22.45 2.80
CA LYS A 53 -4.66 -22.60 3.23
C LYS A 53 -5.29 -21.32 3.82
N ASN A 54 -4.48 -20.30 4.09
CA ASN A 54 -4.88 -19.09 4.80
C ASN A 54 -5.11 -17.91 3.83
N ILE A 55 -5.77 -18.16 2.69
CA ILE A 55 -6.04 -17.17 1.66
C ILE A 55 -7.54 -16.86 1.63
N TYR A 56 -7.88 -15.58 1.79
CA TYR A 56 -9.24 -15.06 1.81
C TYR A 56 -9.40 -14.00 0.73
N PHE A 57 -10.30 -14.21 -0.20
CA PHE A 57 -10.60 -13.22 -1.24
C PHE A 57 -11.72 -12.30 -0.78
N LEU A 58 -11.57 -10.99 -1.07
CA LEU A 58 -12.63 -10.03 -0.79
C LEU A 58 -13.87 -10.35 -1.66
N PRO A 59 -15.05 -10.64 -1.05
CA PRO A 59 -16.21 -11.15 -1.80
C PRO A 59 -16.72 -10.19 -2.88
N LYS A 60 -16.75 -8.89 -2.56
CA LYS A 60 -17.16 -7.84 -3.49
C LYS A 60 -15.94 -7.12 -4.05
N ARG A 61 -15.63 -7.39 -5.32
CA ARG A 61 -14.55 -6.72 -6.04
C ARG A 61 -14.98 -5.34 -6.53
N SER A 62 -14.06 -4.39 -6.51
CA SER A 62 -14.21 -3.03 -7.07
C SER A 62 -13.25 -2.83 -8.23
N ALA A 63 -13.60 -1.97 -9.18
CA ALA A 63 -12.65 -1.38 -10.10
C ALA A 63 -11.89 -0.28 -9.35
N VAL A 64 -10.57 -0.31 -9.35
CA VAL A 64 -9.71 0.64 -8.64
C VAL A 64 -9.10 1.60 -9.64
N SER A 65 -9.41 2.88 -9.51
CA SER A 65 -8.80 3.93 -10.32
C SER A 65 -7.46 4.37 -9.70
N TRP A 66 -6.43 4.48 -10.53
CA TRP A 66 -5.15 5.02 -10.06
C TRP A 66 -5.35 6.47 -9.57
N GLY A 67 -4.83 6.75 -8.37
CA GLY A 67 -4.94 8.05 -7.73
C GLY A 67 -6.33 8.41 -7.21
N GLY A 68 -7.33 7.53 -7.35
CA GLY A 68 -8.68 7.72 -6.83
C GLY A 68 -8.87 7.14 -5.42
N PHE A 69 -9.95 7.57 -4.74
CA PHE A 69 -10.30 7.07 -3.40
C PHE A 69 -10.70 5.60 -3.40
N SER A 70 -11.06 5.04 -4.55
CA SER A 70 -11.38 3.62 -4.70
C SER A 70 -10.26 2.70 -4.20
N LEU A 71 -9.00 3.14 -4.24
CA LEU A 71 -7.86 2.40 -3.69
C LEU A 71 -7.89 2.40 -2.14
N VAL A 72 -8.15 3.54 -1.51
CA VAL A 72 -8.34 3.63 -0.05
C VAL A 72 -9.56 2.82 0.39
N ASP A 73 -10.69 2.91 -0.33
CA ASP A 73 -11.91 2.13 -0.02
C ASP A 73 -11.64 0.62 -0.01
N VAL A 74 -10.95 0.11 -1.02
CA VAL A 74 -10.57 -1.31 -1.07
C VAL A 74 -9.62 -1.67 0.07
N THR A 75 -8.65 -0.81 0.39
CA THR A 75 -7.73 -1.03 1.52
C THR A 75 -8.52 -1.11 2.83
N LEU A 76 -9.45 -0.19 3.08
CA LEU A 76 -10.30 -0.19 4.29
C LEU A 76 -11.17 -1.45 4.39
N ARG A 77 -11.72 -1.93 3.28
CA ARG A 77 -12.51 -3.17 3.25
C ARG A 77 -11.67 -4.42 3.50
N LEU A 78 -10.43 -4.45 3.03
CA LEU A 78 -9.46 -5.50 3.36
C LEU A 78 -9.08 -5.46 4.85
N ILE A 79 -8.88 -4.27 5.39
CA ILE A 79 -8.66 -4.06 6.84
C ILE A 79 -9.85 -4.59 7.63
N ASP A 80 -11.10 -4.25 7.25
CA ASP A 80 -12.31 -4.74 7.92
C ASP A 80 -12.42 -6.27 7.90
N HIS A 81 -11.98 -6.89 6.79
CA HIS A 81 -11.95 -8.35 6.69
C HIS A 81 -10.88 -8.96 7.60
N ALA A 82 -9.68 -8.35 7.62
CA ALA A 82 -8.59 -8.81 8.48
C ALA A 82 -8.92 -8.65 9.99
N LEU A 83 -9.63 -7.60 10.38
CA LEU A 83 -10.03 -7.33 11.76
C LEU A 83 -11.08 -8.31 12.33
N GLN A 84 -11.65 -9.20 11.51
CA GLN A 84 -12.51 -10.28 12.00
C GLN A 84 -11.72 -11.32 12.79
N GLU A 85 -10.42 -11.37 12.60
CA GLU A 85 -9.48 -12.23 13.31
C GLU A 85 -8.42 -11.38 14.01
N LYS A 86 -7.93 -11.82 15.18
CA LYS A 86 -6.83 -11.11 15.83
C LYS A 86 -5.50 -11.41 15.14
N PHE A 87 -4.68 -10.39 15.01
CA PHE A 87 -3.30 -10.49 14.48
C PHE A 87 -2.37 -9.59 15.31
N ASP A 88 -1.06 -9.71 15.15
CA ASP A 88 -0.09 -8.81 15.76
C ASP A 88 0.25 -7.67 14.80
N TYR A 89 0.45 -7.98 13.50
CA TYR A 89 0.77 -7.02 12.44
C TYR A 89 -0.10 -7.19 11.20
N LEU A 90 -0.40 -6.08 10.55
CA LEU A 90 -1.03 -6.00 9.23
C LEU A 90 -0.06 -5.35 8.23
N MET A 91 0.17 -6.01 7.09
CA MET A 91 1.01 -5.50 6.00
C MET A 91 0.17 -5.17 4.77
N LEU A 92 0.43 -4.05 4.12
CA LEU A 92 -0.18 -3.69 2.83
C LEU A 92 0.80 -3.94 1.69
N LEU A 93 0.44 -4.82 0.77
CA LEU A 93 1.22 -5.19 -0.42
C LEU A 93 0.38 -5.11 -1.69
N SER A 94 1.03 -5.19 -2.83
CA SER A 94 0.41 -5.45 -4.15
C SER A 94 1.08 -6.64 -4.84
N SER A 95 0.48 -7.11 -5.92
CA SER A 95 1.05 -8.13 -6.80
C SER A 95 2.34 -7.71 -7.55
N GLN A 96 2.82 -6.48 -7.35
CA GLN A 96 4.10 -6.01 -7.90
C GLN A 96 5.25 -6.06 -6.89
N HIS A 97 4.98 -6.53 -5.66
CA HIS A 97 5.99 -6.75 -4.63
C HIS A 97 6.57 -8.16 -4.69
N LEU A 98 7.77 -8.31 -4.12
CA LEU A 98 8.29 -9.60 -3.70
C LEU A 98 8.93 -9.45 -2.31
N PRO A 99 8.79 -10.47 -1.44
CA PRO A 99 9.59 -10.55 -0.22
C PRO A 99 11.07 -10.70 -0.57
N LEU A 100 11.93 -10.08 0.21
CA LEU A 100 13.39 -10.20 0.14
C LEU A 100 13.95 -11.04 1.30
N ARG A 101 13.08 -11.45 2.20
CA ARG A 101 13.41 -12.26 3.39
C ARG A 101 12.42 -13.42 3.48
N SER A 102 12.86 -14.50 4.11
CA SER A 102 12.01 -15.66 4.39
C SER A 102 10.87 -15.29 5.35
N ALA A 103 9.82 -16.11 5.39
CA ALA A 103 8.74 -15.95 6.37
C ALA A 103 9.28 -15.91 7.82
N HIS A 104 10.29 -16.74 8.12
CA HIS A 104 10.92 -16.79 9.44
C HIS A 104 11.64 -15.47 9.77
N ASP A 105 12.44 -14.94 8.84
CA ASP A 105 13.19 -13.70 9.06
C ASP A 105 12.27 -12.49 9.23
N ILE A 106 11.17 -12.44 8.46
CA ILE A 106 10.15 -11.39 8.62
C ILE A 106 9.50 -11.47 10.00
N LEU A 107 9.16 -12.67 10.47
CA LEU A 107 8.59 -12.85 11.82
C LEU A 107 9.61 -12.43 12.89
N ALA A 108 10.87 -12.84 12.77
CA ALA A 108 11.93 -12.45 13.72
C ALA A 108 12.15 -10.92 13.74
N PHE A 109 12.10 -10.27 12.57
CA PHE A 109 12.17 -8.81 12.48
C PHE A 109 11.01 -8.14 13.22
N LEU A 110 9.78 -8.60 13.01
CA LEU A 110 8.60 -8.04 13.66
C LEU A 110 8.59 -8.31 15.17
N GLU A 111 9.03 -9.47 15.63
CA GLU A 111 9.17 -9.78 17.05
C GLU A 111 10.18 -8.84 17.74
N LYS A 112 11.34 -8.62 17.10
CA LYS A 112 12.36 -7.70 17.60
C LYS A 112 11.85 -6.26 17.69
N ASN A 113 10.93 -5.87 16.81
CA ASN A 113 10.36 -4.53 16.70
C ASN A 113 8.89 -4.49 17.17
N HIS A 114 8.53 -5.35 18.12
CA HIS A 114 7.15 -5.43 18.60
C HIS A 114 6.63 -4.07 19.08
N GLY A 115 5.42 -3.71 18.63
CA GLY A 115 4.76 -2.43 18.98
C GLY A 115 5.18 -1.24 18.12
N LYS A 116 6.07 -1.42 17.13
CA LYS A 116 6.44 -0.33 16.20
C LYS A 116 5.59 -0.36 14.93
N GLU A 117 5.31 0.84 14.42
CA GLU A 117 4.59 1.07 13.17
C GLU A 117 5.61 1.42 12.08
N PHE A 118 5.56 0.76 10.93
CA PHE A 118 6.49 1.03 9.81
C PHE A 118 5.74 1.76 8.72
N LEU A 119 6.06 3.05 8.54
CA LEU A 119 5.40 3.95 7.62
C LEU A 119 6.39 5.02 7.18
N SER A 120 6.69 5.11 5.88
CA SER A 120 7.51 6.22 5.35
C SER A 120 6.65 7.46 5.21
N TYR A 121 7.02 8.57 5.87
CA TYR A 121 6.22 9.79 5.90
C TYR A 121 7.02 11.07 5.88
N ASN A 122 6.37 12.15 5.45
CA ASN A 122 6.84 13.53 5.56
C ASN A 122 5.67 14.44 5.97
N PRO A 123 5.89 15.46 6.80
CA PRO A 123 4.91 16.52 6.98
C PRO A 123 4.73 17.29 5.67
N LEU A 124 3.51 17.73 5.37
CA LEU A 124 3.24 18.57 4.21
C LEU A 124 3.09 20.03 4.63
N PRO A 125 3.62 21.02 3.84
CA PRO A 125 4.28 20.81 2.55
C PRO A 125 5.68 20.20 2.66
N CYS A 126 6.02 19.30 1.72
CA CYS A 126 7.33 18.68 1.60
C CYS A 126 8.02 19.17 0.32
N ALA A 127 9.26 19.66 0.42
CA ALA A 127 9.97 20.27 -0.70
C ALA A 127 10.17 19.33 -1.90
N ASN A 128 10.22 18.02 -1.66
CA ASN A 128 10.43 17.00 -2.70
C ASN A 128 9.13 16.60 -3.44
N TRP A 129 7.98 17.16 -3.07
CA TRP A 129 6.70 16.87 -3.69
C TRP A 129 6.26 18.02 -4.58
N GLU A 130 5.78 17.71 -5.78
CA GLU A 130 5.18 18.68 -6.68
C GLU A 130 3.85 19.25 -6.12
N GLY A 131 3.32 20.28 -6.75
CA GLY A 131 2.03 20.86 -6.39
C GLY A 131 2.01 21.50 -4.99
N GLY A 132 2.86 22.53 -4.79
CA GLY A 132 2.92 23.23 -3.52
C GLY A 132 3.43 22.35 -2.36
N GLY A 133 4.37 21.47 -2.67
CA GLY A 133 4.89 20.52 -1.67
C GLY A 133 3.88 19.43 -1.30
N GLY A 134 2.99 19.07 -2.23
CA GLY A 134 1.92 18.09 -2.05
C GLY A 134 0.61 18.67 -1.55
N LEU A 135 0.55 19.96 -1.19
CA LEU A 135 -0.68 20.59 -0.68
C LEU A 135 -1.78 20.68 -1.74
N ASP A 136 -1.44 20.80 -3.03
CA ASP A 136 -2.41 20.80 -4.13
C ASP A 136 -3.31 19.54 -4.13
N ARG A 137 -2.83 18.44 -3.60
CA ARG A 137 -3.61 17.22 -3.44
C ARG A 137 -4.77 17.39 -2.48
N LEU A 138 -4.59 18.18 -1.43
CA LEU A 138 -5.53 18.38 -0.34
C LEU A 138 -6.35 19.68 -0.50
N GLU A 139 -5.75 20.72 -1.04
CA GLU A 139 -6.36 22.05 -1.15
C GLU A 139 -7.40 22.19 -2.26
N TYR A 140 -7.45 21.24 -3.21
CA TYR A 140 -8.42 21.28 -4.32
C TYR A 140 -9.29 20.02 -4.36
N TYR A 141 -10.49 20.15 -4.97
CA TYR A 141 -11.37 19.02 -5.26
C TYR A 141 -10.90 18.29 -6.50
N TRP A 142 -10.60 17.02 -6.35
CA TRP A 142 -10.26 16.08 -7.40
C TRP A 142 -11.37 15.04 -7.59
N PHE A 143 -11.68 14.65 -8.81
CA PHE A 143 -12.79 13.76 -9.14
C PHE A 143 -12.34 12.55 -9.97
N LEU A 144 -11.23 11.94 -9.58
CA LEU A 144 -10.59 10.89 -10.38
C LEU A 144 -11.47 9.65 -10.59
N ASP A 145 -12.18 9.21 -9.56
CA ASP A 145 -13.08 8.05 -9.65
C ASP A 145 -14.32 8.35 -10.50
N ASP A 146 -14.73 9.61 -10.61
CA ASP A 146 -15.94 10.05 -11.32
C ASP A 146 -15.63 10.49 -12.77
N LEU A 147 -14.57 11.27 -12.98
CA LEU A 147 -14.29 11.99 -14.23
C LEU A 147 -12.94 11.61 -14.87
N GLY A 148 -12.07 10.93 -14.14
CA GLY A 148 -10.70 10.66 -14.57
C GLY A 148 -9.74 11.84 -14.39
N TYR A 149 -8.48 11.64 -14.79
CA TYR A 149 -7.38 12.56 -14.49
C TYR A 149 -7.47 13.89 -15.26
N ALA A 150 -7.69 13.83 -16.57
CA ALA A 150 -7.68 15.03 -17.43
C ALA A 150 -8.75 16.04 -17.03
N GLU A 151 -9.99 15.59 -16.87
CA GLU A 151 -11.10 16.46 -16.46
C GLU A 151 -10.92 16.98 -15.03
N SER A 152 -10.37 16.17 -14.14
CA SER A 152 -10.02 16.62 -12.79
C SER A 152 -8.99 17.75 -12.81
N CYS A 153 -7.97 17.69 -13.68
CA CYS A 153 -6.97 18.74 -13.86
C CYS A 153 -7.63 20.06 -14.31
N ASN A 154 -8.58 19.99 -15.27
CA ASN A 154 -9.32 21.17 -15.74
C ASN A 154 -10.10 21.83 -14.59
N LEU A 155 -10.78 21.04 -13.77
CA LEU A 155 -11.51 21.55 -12.60
C LEU A 155 -10.58 22.14 -11.53
N VAL A 156 -9.41 21.56 -11.30
CA VAL A 156 -8.41 22.13 -10.39
C VAL A 156 -7.89 23.47 -10.91
N ALA A 157 -7.62 23.60 -12.21
CA ALA A 157 -7.22 24.87 -12.80
C ALA A 157 -8.29 25.96 -12.60
N ALA A 158 -9.57 25.61 -12.78
CA ALA A 158 -10.68 26.53 -12.52
C ALA A 158 -10.76 26.93 -11.03
N GLN A 159 -10.59 26.00 -10.10
CA GLN A 159 -10.56 26.29 -8.66
C GLN A 159 -9.40 27.24 -8.30
N LYS A 160 -8.21 27.04 -8.88
CA LYS A 160 -7.05 27.93 -8.69
C LYS A 160 -7.36 29.34 -9.18
N ASN A 161 -7.96 29.48 -10.36
CA ASN A 161 -8.34 30.78 -10.92
C ASN A 161 -9.40 31.53 -10.07
N MET A 162 -10.26 30.77 -9.37
CA MET A 162 -11.27 31.34 -8.45
C MET A 162 -10.76 31.49 -7.01
N ASN A 163 -9.49 31.18 -6.72
CA ASN A 163 -8.91 31.14 -5.37
C ASN A 163 -9.73 30.25 -4.40
N MET A 164 -10.34 29.18 -4.90
CA MET A 164 -11.08 28.23 -4.07
C MET A 164 -10.11 27.21 -3.50
N LYS A 165 -10.10 27.09 -2.18
CA LYS A 165 -9.30 26.07 -1.47
C LYS A 165 -10.17 25.31 -0.47
N ARG A 166 -9.85 24.04 -0.29
CA ARG A 166 -10.38 23.19 0.77
C ARG A 166 -9.51 23.29 2.01
N VAL A 167 -10.08 22.99 3.16
CA VAL A 167 -9.37 22.88 4.43
C VAL A 167 -9.54 21.47 4.97
N LEU A 168 -8.45 20.85 5.37
CA LEU A 168 -8.44 19.53 6.01
C LEU A 168 -9.26 19.60 7.32
N PRO A 169 -10.27 18.75 7.51
CA PRO A 169 -11.11 18.79 8.71
C PRO A 169 -10.34 18.38 9.98
N GLY A 170 -10.78 18.90 11.13
CA GLY A 170 -10.28 18.47 12.45
C GLY A 170 -8.99 19.14 12.87
N GLN A 171 -8.52 20.20 12.20
CA GLN A 171 -7.24 20.88 12.50
C GLN A 171 -6.02 19.93 12.49
N LEU A 172 -6.10 18.88 11.69
CA LEU A 172 -5.03 17.91 11.55
C LEU A 172 -3.87 18.48 10.75
N THR A 173 -2.65 18.17 11.16
CA THR A 173 -1.45 18.42 10.35
C THR A 173 -1.41 17.42 9.20
N PRO A 174 -1.33 17.85 7.93
CA PRO A 174 -1.27 16.93 6.81
C PRO A 174 0.10 16.24 6.73
N TYR A 175 0.07 14.93 6.47
CA TYR A 175 1.25 14.11 6.21
C TYR A 175 1.06 13.32 4.93
N GLY A 176 2.17 13.03 4.24
CA GLY A 176 2.17 12.17 3.07
C GLY A 176 3.43 11.33 2.99
N GLY A 177 3.36 10.23 2.24
CA GLY A 177 4.49 9.32 2.09
C GLY A 177 4.18 8.13 1.19
N SER A 178 4.88 7.05 1.40
CA SER A 178 4.68 5.81 0.65
C SER A 178 3.32 5.17 0.98
N GLN A 179 2.61 4.70 -0.03
CA GLN A 179 1.35 3.95 0.14
C GLN A 179 1.48 2.74 1.07
N TRP A 180 2.68 2.16 1.17
CA TRP A 180 2.94 0.87 1.80
C TRP A 180 3.30 1.05 3.27
N TRP A 181 2.86 0.10 4.10
CA TRP A 181 3.07 0.15 5.54
C TRP A 181 2.91 -1.22 6.19
N ILE A 182 3.46 -1.34 7.40
CA ILE A 182 3.28 -2.48 8.30
C ILE A 182 2.85 -1.89 9.65
N LEU A 183 1.64 -2.21 10.10
CA LEU A 183 1.01 -1.61 11.27
C LEU A 183 0.57 -2.66 12.28
N THR A 184 0.61 -2.30 13.54
CA THR A 184 0.12 -3.14 14.63
C THR A 184 -1.42 -3.27 14.62
N TYR A 185 -1.93 -4.32 15.25
CA TYR A 185 -3.37 -4.51 15.43
C TYR A 185 -4.04 -3.32 16.09
N ASP A 186 -3.41 -2.76 17.14
CA ASP A 186 -3.99 -1.66 17.89
C ASP A 186 -4.03 -0.36 17.08
N CYS A 187 -2.99 -0.06 16.30
CA CYS A 187 -2.98 1.05 15.35
C CYS A 187 -4.09 0.91 14.31
N VAL A 188 -4.20 -0.25 13.65
CA VAL A 188 -5.24 -0.53 12.65
C VAL A 188 -6.64 -0.39 13.25
N ARG A 189 -6.88 -0.92 14.44
CA ARG A 189 -8.16 -0.82 15.16
C ARG A 189 -8.46 0.63 15.55
N GLY A 190 -7.46 1.37 16.04
CA GLY A 190 -7.56 2.79 16.37
C GLY A 190 -7.95 3.63 15.17
N MET A 191 -7.27 3.42 14.03
CA MET A 191 -7.60 4.06 12.74
C MET A 191 -9.05 3.80 12.33
N ARG A 192 -9.49 2.54 12.36
CA ARG A 192 -10.87 2.18 11.97
C ARG A 192 -11.91 2.82 12.88
N LYS A 193 -11.66 2.87 14.18
CA LYS A 193 -12.50 3.56 15.16
C LYS A 193 -12.60 5.05 14.87
N PHE A 194 -11.47 5.72 14.58
CA PHE A 194 -11.46 7.13 14.21
C PHE A 194 -12.28 7.38 12.95
N ILE A 195 -12.04 6.62 11.87
CA ILE A 195 -12.73 6.76 10.59
C ILE A 195 -14.25 6.58 10.74
N SER A 196 -14.70 5.61 11.54
CA SER A 196 -16.13 5.35 11.77
C SER A 196 -16.82 6.51 12.49
N ASN A 197 -16.11 7.20 13.37
CA ASN A 197 -16.63 8.31 14.16
C ASN A 197 -16.45 9.68 13.47
N ASN A 198 -15.61 9.78 12.43
CA ASN A 198 -15.26 11.04 11.77
C ASN A 198 -15.52 10.96 10.26
N ARG A 199 -16.80 10.88 9.88
CA ARG A 199 -17.20 10.77 8.46
C ARG A 199 -16.64 11.88 7.59
N ALA A 200 -16.57 13.11 8.12
CA ALA A 200 -16.03 14.27 7.40
C ALA A 200 -14.58 14.05 6.93
N TYR A 201 -13.78 13.28 7.67
CA TYR A 201 -12.42 12.90 7.27
C TYR A 201 -12.44 12.07 5.99
N SER A 202 -13.18 10.97 5.97
CA SER A 202 -13.28 10.13 4.77
C SER A 202 -13.90 10.86 3.59
N ASP A 203 -14.93 11.67 3.82
CA ASP A 203 -15.61 12.46 2.76
C ASP A 203 -14.67 13.51 2.15
N PHE A 204 -13.76 14.09 2.94
CA PHE A 204 -12.71 14.96 2.45
C PHE A 204 -11.79 14.22 1.46
N PHE A 205 -11.27 13.06 1.84
CA PHE A 205 -10.31 12.31 1.03
C PHE A 205 -10.93 11.66 -0.22
N LYS A 206 -12.25 11.50 -0.30
CA LYS A 206 -12.93 11.07 -1.53
C LYS A 206 -12.72 12.02 -2.72
N LYS A 207 -12.35 13.24 -2.44
CA LYS A 207 -12.08 14.27 -3.45
C LYS A 207 -10.63 14.77 -3.36
N THR A 208 -9.72 13.87 -3.06
CA THR A 208 -8.25 14.08 -2.97
C THR A 208 -7.58 13.22 -4.03
N ILE A 209 -6.57 13.74 -4.71
CA ILE A 209 -5.76 12.94 -5.64
C ILE A 209 -4.70 12.14 -4.88
N ILE A 210 -4.50 10.89 -5.31
CA ILE A 210 -3.54 9.94 -4.70
C ILE A 210 -3.72 9.92 -3.16
N PRO A 211 -4.97 9.69 -2.69
CA PRO A 211 -5.27 9.76 -1.26
C PRO A 211 -4.60 8.65 -0.45
N ASP A 212 -4.24 7.54 -1.07
CA ASP A 212 -3.50 6.43 -0.47
C ASP A 212 -2.13 6.84 0.09
N GLU A 213 -1.53 7.91 -0.45
CA GLU A 213 -0.26 8.48 0.02
C GLU A 213 -0.43 9.56 1.11
N THR A 214 -1.66 9.90 1.52
CA THR A 214 -1.92 10.97 2.51
C THR A 214 -2.94 10.57 3.57
N PHE A 215 -3.92 9.73 3.24
CA PHE A 215 -5.02 9.34 4.12
C PHE A 215 -4.54 8.65 5.40
N PHE A 216 -3.76 7.56 5.26
CA PHE A 216 -3.27 6.79 6.40
C PHE A 216 -2.20 7.56 7.17
N HIS A 217 -1.31 8.25 6.47
CA HIS A 217 -0.24 9.06 7.04
C HIS A 217 -0.77 10.17 7.93
N THR A 218 -1.71 10.97 7.41
CA THR A 218 -2.33 12.06 8.18
C THR A 218 -3.02 11.53 9.43
N LEU A 219 -3.71 10.40 9.33
CA LEU A 219 -4.42 9.83 10.47
C LEU A 219 -3.46 9.29 11.54
N ILE A 220 -2.46 8.49 11.14
CA ILE A 220 -1.52 7.87 12.08
C ILE A 220 -0.66 8.93 12.77
N MET A 221 -0.13 9.88 12.00
CA MET A 221 0.77 10.90 12.53
C MET A 221 0.07 11.98 13.39
N ASN A 222 -1.26 12.01 13.41
CA ASN A 222 -2.06 12.82 14.34
C ASN A 222 -2.74 11.98 15.43
N SER A 223 -2.26 10.78 15.70
CA SER A 223 -2.76 9.88 16.74
C SER A 223 -1.67 9.56 17.77
N ASP A 224 -2.05 8.89 18.85
CA ASP A 224 -1.11 8.43 19.89
C ASP A 224 -0.07 7.43 19.35
N PHE A 225 -0.33 6.80 18.21
CA PHE A 225 0.60 5.87 17.55
C PHE A 225 1.79 6.57 16.88
N SER A 226 1.76 7.88 16.69
CA SER A 226 2.83 8.65 16.02
C SER A 226 4.20 8.50 16.68
N GLU A 227 4.25 8.29 18.00
CA GLU A 227 5.50 8.10 18.75
C GLU A 227 6.17 6.74 18.49
N ASP A 228 5.40 5.77 18.04
CA ASP A 228 5.88 4.42 17.72
C ASP A 228 6.20 4.23 16.24
N VAL A 229 6.00 5.26 15.41
CA VAL A 229 6.28 5.18 13.97
C VAL A 229 7.79 5.23 13.69
N ILE A 230 8.27 4.19 13.04
CA ILE A 230 9.58 4.18 12.37
C ILE A 230 9.35 4.71 10.95
N ASN A 231 10.00 5.82 10.59
CA ASN A 231 9.91 6.45 9.27
C ASN A 231 10.64 5.61 8.20
N ASP A 232 10.13 4.43 7.98
CA ASP A 232 10.65 3.43 7.04
C ASP A 232 9.55 2.40 6.75
N ASP A 233 9.10 2.27 5.51
CA ASP A 233 8.07 1.30 5.09
C ASP A 233 8.59 -0.11 4.83
N GLN A 234 9.88 -0.37 5.09
CA GLN A 234 10.58 -1.65 4.87
C GLN A 234 10.55 -2.11 3.40
N LEU A 235 10.49 -1.17 2.46
CA LEU A 235 10.38 -1.43 1.04
C LEU A 235 11.56 -0.83 0.25
N TYR A 236 12.22 -1.65 -0.55
CA TYR A 236 13.18 -1.17 -1.55
C TYR A 236 12.45 -0.74 -2.83
N VAL A 237 12.63 0.52 -3.23
CA VAL A 237 12.01 1.14 -4.41
C VAL A 237 13.02 2.05 -5.09
N ASP A 238 13.07 2.03 -6.42
CA ASP A 238 13.88 2.99 -7.18
C ASP A 238 12.98 4.06 -7.82
N TRP A 239 13.12 5.29 -7.34
CA TRP A 239 12.45 6.49 -7.86
C TRP A 239 13.34 7.34 -8.78
N ASN A 240 14.63 6.97 -8.94
CA ASN A 240 15.63 7.83 -9.58
C ASN A 240 15.71 7.64 -11.09
N LYS A 241 15.19 6.52 -11.62
CA LYS A 241 15.31 6.17 -13.06
C LYS A 241 13.91 5.97 -13.64
N GLY A 242 13.60 6.78 -14.69
CA GLY A 242 12.36 6.64 -15.49
C GLY A 242 12.43 5.52 -16.50
N PRO A 243 11.46 5.39 -17.45
CA PRO A 243 10.34 6.31 -17.68
C PRO A 243 9.17 6.19 -16.70
N ASP A 244 8.96 5.01 -16.10
CA ASP A 244 7.88 4.78 -15.14
C ASP A 244 8.38 4.93 -13.70
N PHE A 245 7.61 5.56 -12.83
CA PHE A 245 7.95 5.77 -11.42
C PHE A 245 6.97 5.07 -10.49
N PRO A 246 7.48 4.29 -9.49
CA PRO A 246 8.85 3.77 -9.43
C PRO A 246 9.09 2.80 -10.59
N ARG A 247 10.35 2.63 -11.02
CA ARG A 247 10.68 1.75 -12.14
C ARG A 247 10.53 0.27 -11.77
N VAL A 248 10.44 -0.57 -12.81
CA VAL A 248 10.53 -2.03 -12.64
C VAL A 248 11.99 -2.41 -12.41
N LEU A 249 12.25 -3.17 -11.35
CA LEU A 249 13.55 -3.67 -10.93
C LEU A 249 13.98 -4.84 -11.81
N THR A 250 15.29 -4.93 -12.10
CA THR A 250 15.91 -5.94 -12.97
C THR A 250 17.11 -6.57 -12.27
N MET A 251 17.80 -7.51 -12.94
CA MET A 251 19.03 -8.11 -12.42
C MET A 251 20.14 -7.08 -12.16
N ASP A 252 20.15 -5.94 -12.84
CA ASP A 252 21.09 -4.85 -12.59
C ASP A 252 20.95 -4.25 -11.19
N ASP A 253 19.81 -4.45 -10.54
CA ASP A 253 19.51 -3.94 -9.19
C ASP A 253 19.82 -4.95 -8.09
N TRP A 254 20.19 -6.18 -8.46
CA TRP A 254 20.29 -7.28 -7.51
C TRP A 254 21.21 -6.98 -6.32
N ASP A 255 22.39 -6.41 -6.57
CA ASP A 255 23.33 -6.11 -5.50
C ASP A 255 22.81 -5.01 -4.56
N ALA A 256 22.15 -3.98 -5.12
CA ALA A 256 21.55 -2.92 -4.33
C ALA A 256 20.35 -3.42 -3.50
N ILE A 257 19.50 -4.28 -4.10
CA ILE A 257 18.38 -4.92 -3.41
C ILE A 257 18.89 -5.76 -2.23
N LYS A 258 19.92 -6.58 -2.47
CA LYS A 258 20.51 -7.46 -1.46
C LYS A 258 21.13 -6.66 -0.31
N ALA A 259 21.81 -5.55 -0.62
CA ALA A 259 22.44 -4.67 0.36
C ALA A 259 21.44 -3.81 1.15
N SER A 260 20.20 -3.67 0.68
CA SER A 260 19.21 -2.76 1.28
C SER A 260 18.70 -3.18 2.65
N GLU A 261 18.86 -4.43 3.04
CA GLU A 261 18.32 -5.03 4.26
C GLU A 261 16.78 -4.94 4.43
N LYS A 262 16.07 -4.45 3.40
CA LYS A 262 14.61 -4.32 3.41
C LYS A 262 13.90 -5.69 3.43
N LEU A 263 12.64 -5.68 3.89
CA LEU A 263 11.81 -6.89 3.92
C LEU A 263 11.21 -7.20 2.55
N PHE A 264 10.89 -6.16 1.78
CA PHE A 264 10.23 -6.25 0.48
C PHE A 264 10.90 -5.35 -0.55
N ALA A 265 10.63 -5.61 -1.83
CA ALA A 265 10.96 -4.69 -2.93
C ALA A 265 9.82 -4.61 -3.95
N ARG A 266 9.82 -3.52 -4.73
CA ARG A 266 8.93 -3.29 -5.90
C ARG A 266 9.55 -2.27 -6.87
N LYS A 267 9.16 -2.25 -8.17
CA LYS A 267 8.18 -3.15 -8.81
C LYS A 267 8.89 -4.30 -9.48
N PHE A 268 8.27 -5.45 -9.49
CA PHE A 268 8.70 -6.58 -10.30
C PHE A 268 7.66 -6.93 -11.36
N SER A 269 8.14 -7.35 -12.53
CA SER A 269 7.33 -7.86 -13.64
C SER A 269 8.10 -8.94 -14.38
N SER A 270 7.55 -10.14 -14.47
CA SER A 270 8.14 -11.26 -15.23
C SER A 270 8.24 -10.96 -16.72
N ALA A 271 7.36 -10.09 -17.25
CA ALA A 271 7.43 -9.61 -18.62
C ALA A 271 8.64 -8.68 -18.89
N THR A 272 9.15 -8.01 -17.84
CA THR A 272 10.34 -7.14 -17.95
C THR A 272 11.62 -7.93 -17.68
N ASP A 273 11.68 -8.62 -16.54
CA ASP A 273 12.83 -9.45 -16.17
C ASP A 273 12.41 -10.59 -15.23
N ALA A 274 12.28 -11.79 -15.77
CA ALA A 274 11.99 -12.98 -14.98
C ALA A 274 13.21 -13.49 -14.18
N ASN A 275 14.45 -13.10 -14.56
CA ASN A 275 15.65 -13.61 -13.93
C ASN A 275 15.81 -13.08 -12.50
N ILE A 276 15.51 -11.78 -12.27
CA ILE A 276 15.55 -11.21 -10.92
C ILE A 276 14.55 -11.92 -10.01
N ILE A 277 13.34 -12.18 -10.49
CA ILE A 277 12.29 -12.89 -9.75
C ILE A 277 12.76 -14.29 -9.37
N ASN A 278 13.26 -15.06 -10.35
CA ASN A 278 13.79 -16.40 -10.14
C ASN A 278 14.99 -16.42 -9.19
N THR A 279 15.81 -15.37 -9.22
CA THR A 279 16.97 -15.24 -8.30
C THR A 279 16.50 -15.00 -6.87
N ILE A 280 15.54 -14.11 -6.65
CA ILE A 280 14.93 -13.88 -5.34
C ILE A 280 14.29 -15.19 -4.81
N MET A 281 13.49 -15.87 -5.64
CA MET A 281 12.84 -17.12 -5.27
C MET A 281 13.84 -18.20 -4.83
N ARG A 282 14.94 -18.40 -5.60
CA ARG A 282 15.99 -19.37 -5.25
C ARG A 282 16.70 -19.03 -3.94
N ASN A 283 16.99 -17.75 -3.69
CA ASN A 283 17.66 -17.33 -2.46
C ASN A 283 16.79 -17.49 -1.20
N LEU A 284 15.46 -17.53 -1.35
CA LEU A 284 14.53 -17.67 -0.22
C LEU A 284 14.00 -19.10 -0.04
N SER A 285 14.29 -20.02 -0.98
CA SER A 285 13.87 -21.42 -0.94
C SER A 285 14.95 -22.36 -0.40
N GLY A 286 16.16 -21.86 -0.12
CA GLY A 286 17.28 -22.57 0.49
C GLY A 286 17.34 -22.31 1.98
#